data_1bd77d8cc92d3dcc3aee9931e743ac17
#
_entry.id   1bd77d8cc92d3dcc3aee9931e743ac17
#
_cell.length_a   1.000
_cell.length_b   1.000
_cell.length_c   1.000
_cell.angle_alpha   90.00
_cell.angle_beta   90.00
_cell.angle_gamma   90.00
#
_symmetry.space_group_name_H-M   'P 1'
#
loop_
_entity.id
_entity.type
_entity.pdbx_description
1 polymer ?
#
loop_
_entity_poly.entity_id
_entity_poly.type
_entity_poly.pdbx_seq_one_letter_code
_entity_poly.pdbx_strand_id
1 'polypeptide(L)'
;MRKFRLFLAALAAASLANAGALDYALIKKGEPSSNTMLLIGGIQGDEPGGFLAASIVATDYNITKGSLWVVPNLNFPSIIERSRGTKGDMNRKFAHVEKDDPDYNSVMKIKDVITDKNVTLILNLHDGSGYYRDKFISKDENPDKWGNTCIIDQSTLPGSKYPELESIASSVKDVLNKHLIDPKHQYHVKNTHTAMGDKEMLKSLTYYAITQNKSAFANEASKNLNAEQRTYYHLVAIEEYMKKAGISFTRPFELDVKSVKKAIEKEIRLELFDSYALSLKNLKPVISFVPFKKGELSYKSPNPLIAVIKDNDTYKVQYGNRSVTRLKPQYFEFAKPLDKISLLSDGNEQVLKSGDKFSVKKSFKIKALKNVRVNVIGYGTKSVDESEQEIDKNSLNKSYSIDKDGKIYRVEFYKSENGKEKFAGMILAEFR
;
A
#
# COMPACT_ATOMS: atom_id res chain seq x y z
N MET A 1 -24.23 -11.73 -35.36
CA MET A 1 -23.20 -10.70 -35.22
C MET A 1 -23.10 -10.26 -33.76
N ARG A 2 -22.19 -10.84 -32.99
CA ARG A 2 -21.97 -10.50 -31.56
C ARG A 2 -21.03 -9.31 -31.49
N LYS A 3 -21.49 -8.18 -30.95
CA LYS A 3 -20.68 -7.00 -30.71
C LYS A 3 -19.78 -7.26 -29.49
N PHE A 4 -18.48 -7.42 -29.71
CA PHE A 4 -17.46 -7.35 -28.67
C PHE A 4 -17.39 -5.90 -28.16
N ARG A 5 -17.78 -5.68 -26.93
CA ARG A 5 -17.49 -4.44 -26.20
C ARG A 5 -16.10 -4.58 -25.58
N LEU A 6 -15.14 -3.84 -26.13
CA LEU A 6 -13.86 -3.62 -25.46
C LEU A 6 -14.14 -2.85 -24.15
N PHE A 7 -13.85 -3.49 -23.03
CA PHE A 7 -13.69 -2.79 -21.76
C PHE A 7 -12.29 -2.15 -21.74
N LEU A 8 -12.22 -0.84 -21.93
CA LEU A 8 -11.04 -0.07 -21.55
C LEU A 8 -10.95 -0.09 -20.02
N ALA A 9 -10.01 -0.85 -19.47
CA ALA A 9 -9.59 -0.71 -18.09
C ALA A 9 -8.85 0.64 -17.98
N ALA A 10 -9.42 1.59 -17.26
CA ALA A 10 -8.72 2.82 -16.89
C ALA A 10 -7.54 2.44 -16.01
N LEU A 11 -6.32 2.54 -16.53
CA LEU A 11 -5.10 2.47 -15.73
C LEU A 11 -5.12 3.66 -14.77
N ALA A 12 -5.25 3.36 -13.46
CA ALA A 12 -4.97 4.35 -12.43
C ALA A 12 -3.52 4.83 -12.62
N ALA A 13 -3.35 6.12 -12.83
CA ALA A 13 -2.03 6.74 -12.92
C ALA A 13 -1.31 6.49 -11.59
N ALA A 14 -0.31 5.62 -11.62
CA ALA A 14 0.61 5.45 -10.50
C ALA A 14 1.36 6.77 -10.33
N SER A 15 1.21 7.41 -9.18
CA SER A 15 2.00 8.58 -8.83
C SER A 15 3.47 8.20 -8.86
N LEU A 16 4.25 8.93 -9.66
CA LEU A 16 5.71 8.88 -9.64
C LEU A 16 6.18 9.36 -8.26
N ALA A 17 6.59 8.44 -7.40
CA ALA A 17 7.31 8.82 -6.19
C ALA A 17 8.71 9.29 -6.61
N ASN A 18 8.92 10.60 -6.66
CA ASN A 18 10.25 11.17 -6.76
C ASN A 18 11.05 10.78 -5.50
N ALA A 19 12.26 10.30 -5.71
CA ALA A 19 13.20 9.93 -4.66
C ALA A 19 13.60 11.15 -3.82
N GLY A 20 12.84 11.46 -2.76
CA GLY A 20 13.14 12.58 -1.87
C GLY A 20 12.13 12.83 -0.78
N ALA A 21 10.85 12.80 -1.07
CA ALA A 21 9.81 13.04 -0.08
C ALA A 21 8.87 11.82 0.00
N LEU A 22 8.68 11.30 1.22
CA LEU A 22 7.66 10.30 1.52
C LEU A 22 6.29 11.00 1.60
N ASP A 23 5.80 11.52 0.47
CA ASP A 23 4.48 12.13 0.38
C ASP A 23 3.38 11.06 0.39
N TYR A 24 2.18 11.44 0.84
CA TYR A 24 1.04 10.55 0.74
C TYR A 24 0.53 10.42 -0.70
N ALA A 25 -0.09 9.28 -1.00
CA ALA A 25 -0.77 9.04 -2.26
C ALA A 25 -2.26 9.43 -2.16
N LEU A 26 -2.79 10.13 -3.16
CA LEU A 26 -4.22 10.35 -3.36
C LEU A 26 -4.69 9.55 -4.59
N ILE A 27 -5.49 8.51 -4.36
CA ILE A 27 -5.97 7.60 -5.40
C ILE A 27 -7.46 7.82 -5.60
N LYS A 28 -7.83 8.26 -6.81
CA LYS A 28 -9.23 8.52 -7.18
C LYS A 28 -9.79 7.32 -7.93
N LYS A 29 -10.95 6.81 -7.49
CA LYS A 29 -11.61 5.61 -8.02
C LYS A 29 -13.07 5.89 -8.33
N GLY A 30 -13.62 5.18 -9.32
CA GLY A 30 -14.98 5.38 -9.81
C GLY A 30 -15.10 6.60 -10.71
N GLU A 31 -16.33 7.03 -10.95
CA GLU A 31 -16.62 8.16 -11.82
C GLU A 31 -16.56 9.50 -11.06
N PRO A 32 -16.08 10.59 -11.67
CA PRO A 32 -16.12 11.90 -11.07
C PRO A 32 -17.55 12.26 -10.63
N SER A 33 -17.71 12.74 -9.39
CA SER A 33 -19.04 13.02 -8.81
C SER A 33 -18.93 14.15 -7.80
N SER A 34 -19.98 14.96 -7.71
CA SER A 34 -20.16 15.93 -6.63
C SER A 34 -20.54 15.28 -5.29
N ASN A 35 -20.58 13.95 -5.24
CA ASN A 35 -20.80 13.15 -4.04
C ASN A 35 -19.66 12.11 -3.92
N THR A 36 -18.53 12.54 -3.37
CA THR A 36 -17.33 11.74 -3.22
C THR A 36 -17.10 11.42 -1.74
N MET A 37 -16.83 10.16 -1.46
CA MET A 37 -16.29 9.74 -0.15
C MET A 37 -14.79 9.84 -0.17
N LEU A 38 -14.21 10.46 0.86
CA LEU A 38 -12.76 10.49 1.11
C LEU A 38 -12.43 9.51 2.24
N LEU A 39 -11.65 8.49 1.91
CA LEU A 39 -11.13 7.48 2.85
C LEU A 39 -9.69 7.81 3.19
N ILE A 40 -9.37 7.94 4.48
CA ILE A 40 -8.04 8.30 4.96
C ILE A 40 -7.55 7.21 5.92
N GLY A 41 -6.32 6.72 5.69
CA GLY A 41 -5.57 5.85 6.58
C GLY A 41 -4.17 6.40 6.82
N GLY A 42 -3.54 5.96 7.90
CA GLY A 42 -2.14 6.25 8.16
C GLY A 42 -1.82 7.67 8.56
N ILE A 43 -2.73 8.37 9.23
CA ILE A 43 -2.44 9.65 9.89
C ILE A 43 -1.50 9.44 11.08
N GLN A 44 -1.53 8.26 11.69
CA GLN A 44 -0.64 7.78 12.73
C GLN A 44 0.01 6.45 12.29
N GLY A 45 1.34 6.39 12.33
CA GLY A 45 2.09 5.28 11.74
C GLY A 45 2.16 4.02 12.61
N ASP A 46 1.79 4.11 13.89
CA ASP A 46 1.65 2.99 14.82
C ASP A 46 0.28 2.28 14.73
N GLU A 47 -0.56 2.67 13.73
CA GLU A 47 -1.93 2.19 13.55
C GLU A 47 -2.11 1.41 12.23
N PRO A 48 -1.53 0.19 12.11
CA PRO A 48 -1.47 -0.53 10.83
C PRO A 48 -2.83 -1.01 10.31
N GLY A 49 -3.84 -1.19 11.13
CA GLY A 49 -5.17 -1.61 10.67
C GLY A 49 -5.75 -0.63 9.65
N GLY A 50 -5.68 0.66 9.96
CA GLY A 50 -6.23 1.73 9.12
C GLY A 50 -5.53 1.86 7.77
N PHE A 51 -4.19 1.96 7.75
CA PHE A 51 -3.47 2.15 6.48
C PHE A 51 -3.44 0.89 5.61
N LEU A 52 -3.44 -0.31 6.20
CA LEU A 52 -3.57 -1.56 5.44
C LEU A 52 -4.95 -1.69 4.80
N ALA A 53 -6.03 -1.37 5.53
CA ALA A 53 -7.39 -1.39 4.98
C ALA A 53 -7.55 -0.40 3.82
N ALA A 54 -7.11 0.85 4.01
CA ALA A 54 -7.16 1.85 2.96
C ALA A 54 -6.31 1.45 1.72
N SER A 55 -5.14 0.82 1.94
CA SER A 55 -4.31 0.31 0.84
C SER A 55 -5.00 -0.83 0.08
N ILE A 56 -5.67 -1.77 0.76
CA ILE A 56 -6.44 -2.85 0.11
C ILE A 56 -7.57 -2.25 -0.72
N VAL A 57 -8.30 -1.26 -0.20
CA VAL A 57 -9.35 -0.57 -0.96
C VAL A 57 -8.76 0.12 -2.20
N ALA A 58 -7.62 0.77 -2.06
CA ALA A 58 -6.95 1.43 -3.18
C ALA A 58 -6.52 0.45 -4.29
N THR A 59 -6.02 -0.75 -3.92
CA THR A 59 -5.41 -1.70 -4.87
C THR A 59 -6.35 -2.80 -5.35
N ASP A 60 -7.31 -3.25 -4.53
CA ASP A 60 -8.08 -4.47 -4.80
C ASP A 60 -9.58 -4.23 -5.05
N TYR A 61 -10.13 -3.11 -4.57
CA TYR A 61 -11.53 -2.80 -4.83
C TYR A 61 -11.70 -2.15 -6.20
N ASN A 62 -12.71 -2.59 -6.95
CA ASN A 62 -13.16 -1.94 -8.16
C ASN A 62 -14.46 -1.19 -7.87
N ILE A 63 -14.46 0.14 -8.00
CA ILE A 63 -15.64 0.97 -7.80
C ILE A 63 -16.48 0.94 -9.10
N THR A 64 -17.67 0.37 -9.01
CA THR A 64 -18.58 0.17 -10.14
C THR A 64 -19.64 1.26 -10.27
N LYS A 65 -19.86 2.05 -9.20
CA LYS A 65 -20.75 3.21 -9.15
C LYS A 65 -20.30 4.18 -8.06
N GLY A 66 -20.37 5.47 -8.32
CA GLY A 66 -20.02 6.53 -7.37
C GLY A 66 -18.55 6.91 -7.43
N SER A 67 -18.10 7.71 -6.48
CA SER A 67 -16.75 8.27 -6.42
C SER A 67 -16.11 8.05 -5.05
N LEU A 68 -14.93 7.47 -5.05
CA LEU A 68 -14.13 7.22 -3.85
C LEU A 68 -12.71 7.76 -4.04
N TRP A 69 -12.27 8.62 -3.13
CA TRP A 69 -10.90 9.06 -3.04
C TRP A 69 -10.24 8.40 -1.84
N VAL A 70 -9.05 7.85 -2.03
CA VAL A 70 -8.34 7.09 -0.99
C VAL A 70 -6.97 7.68 -0.74
N VAL A 71 -6.68 8.00 0.52
CA VAL A 71 -5.36 8.36 1.03
C VAL A 71 -4.94 7.27 2.02
N PRO A 72 -4.14 6.27 1.61
CA PRO A 72 -3.81 5.15 2.49
C PRO A 72 -2.66 5.42 3.46
N ASN A 73 -1.87 6.48 3.25
CA ASN A 73 -0.59 6.71 3.92
C ASN A 73 -0.37 8.21 4.22
N LEU A 74 -1.33 8.86 4.90
CA LEU A 74 -1.32 10.33 5.08
C LEU A 74 -0.03 10.84 5.74
N ASN A 75 0.43 10.21 6.81
CA ASN A 75 1.73 10.48 7.42
C ASN A 75 2.71 9.34 7.13
N PHE A 76 3.15 9.25 5.87
CA PHE A 76 4.00 8.15 5.45
C PHE A 76 5.33 8.06 6.21
N PRO A 77 6.02 9.17 6.54
CA PRO A 77 7.19 9.12 7.41
C PRO A 77 6.92 8.42 8.75
N SER A 78 5.83 8.75 9.43
CA SER A 78 5.49 8.12 10.72
C SER A 78 5.17 6.62 10.59
N ILE A 79 4.58 6.20 9.45
CA ILE A 79 4.36 4.78 9.15
C ILE A 79 5.71 4.05 9.05
N ILE A 80 6.67 4.61 8.33
CA ILE A 80 8.02 4.03 8.19
C ILE A 80 8.73 3.92 9.56
N GLU A 81 8.57 4.93 10.40
CA GLU A 81 9.16 4.97 11.75
C GLU A 81 8.40 4.15 12.79
N ARG A 82 7.19 3.66 12.47
CA ARG A 82 6.29 2.97 13.39
C ARG A 82 5.93 3.83 14.61
N SER A 83 5.80 5.12 14.40
CA SER A 83 5.54 6.10 15.44
C SER A 83 4.15 6.71 15.27
N ARG A 84 3.61 7.29 16.33
CA ARG A 84 2.37 8.06 16.28
C ARG A 84 2.49 9.31 15.42
N GLY A 85 3.71 9.84 15.29
CA GLY A 85 4.08 10.96 14.43
C GLY A 85 5.57 11.26 14.57
N THR A 86 6.19 11.82 13.54
CA THR A 86 7.64 12.12 13.51
C THR A 86 7.99 13.33 14.42
N LYS A 87 7.10 14.30 14.50
CA LYS A 87 7.19 15.49 15.40
C LYS A 87 5.83 15.73 16.04
N GLY A 88 5.43 14.85 16.94
CA GLY A 88 4.11 14.87 17.57
C GLY A 88 3.00 14.30 16.66
N ASP A 89 1.78 14.24 17.18
CA ASP A 89 0.62 13.64 16.53
C ASP A 89 0.06 14.55 15.43
N MET A 90 0.13 14.12 14.15
CA MET A 90 -0.44 14.88 13.03
C MET A 90 -1.94 15.12 13.22
N ASN A 91 -2.69 14.19 13.87
CA ASN A 91 -4.11 14.36 14.15
C ASN A 91 -4.41 15.42 15.26
N ARG A 92 -3.41 16.20 15.67
CA ARG A 92 -3.52 17.35 16.57
C ARG A 92 -3.08 18.66 15.90
N LYS A 93 -2.89 18.66 14.58
CA LYS A 93 -2.34 19.80 13.81
C LYS A 93 -3.36 20.45 12.86
N PHE A 94 -4.64 20.02 12.90
CA PHE A 94 -5.66 20.54 11.97
C PHE A 94 -6.27 21.89 12.38
N ALA A 95 -6.25 22.26 13.67
CA ALA A 95 -6.59 23.62 14.06
C ALA A 95 -5.48 24.60 13.68
N HIS A 96 -4.23 24.23 13.94
CA HIS A 96 -3.06 25.01 13.64
C HIS A 96 -1.83 24.12 13.42
N VAL A 97 -0.98 24.51 12.46
CA VAL A 97 0.32 23.86 12.19
C VAL A 97 1.33 24.94 11.80
N GLU A 98 2.50 24.94 12.43
CA GLU A 98 3.58 25.87 12.12
C GLU A 98 4.21 25.57 10.76
N LYS A 99 4.70 26.61 10.06
CA LYS A 99 5.29 26.46 8.71
C LYS A 99 6.58 25.62 8.68
N ASP A 100 7.31 25.57 9.77
CA ASP A 100 8.53 24.77 9.95
C ASP A 100 8.26 23.34 10.47
N ASP A 101 7.00 23.01 10.74
CA ASP A 101 6.61 21.64 11.12
C ASP A 101 6.79 20.70 9.92
N PRO A 102 7.45 19.54 10.08
CA PRO A 102 7.64 18.57 8.98
C PRO A 102 6.33 18.08 8.38
N ASP A 103 5.21 18.11 9.11
CA ASP A 103 3.89 17.71 8.64
C ASP A 103 3.15 18.83 7.90
N TYR A 104 3.67 20.09 7.90
CA TYR A 104 2.97 21.26 7.37
C TYR A 104 2.43 21.04 5.96
N ASN A 105 3.28 20.61 5.04
CA ASN A 105 2.88 20.41 3.64
C ASN A 105 1.78 19.32 3.50
N SER A 106 1.91 18.21 4.22
CA SER A 106 0.92 17.13 4.18
C SER A 106 -0.41 17.56 4.80
N VAL A 107 -0.38 18.31 5.92
CA VAL A 107 -1.57 18.87 6.56
C VAL A 107 -2.26 19.88 5.65
N MET A 108 -1.54 20.79 5.01
CA MET A 108 -2.14 21.76 4.11
C MET A 108 -2.74 21.10 2.86
N LYS A 109 -2.00 20.21 2.21
CA LYS A 109 -2.48 19.47 1.05
C LYS A 109 -3.75 18.63 1.36
N ILE A 110 -3.82 17.96 2.51
CA ILE A 110 -5.02 17.17 2.85
C ILE A 110 -6.19 18.06 3.24
N LYS A 111 -5.98 19.24 3.83
CA LYS A 111 -7.03 20.22 4.04
C LYS A 111 -7.66 20.67 2.72
N ASP A 112 -6.86 20.90 1.67
CA ASP A 112 -7.35 21.24 0.33
C ASP A 112 -8.21 20.08 -0.24
N VAL A 113 -7.80 18.83 -0.03
CA VAL A 113 -8.60 17.66 -0.45
C VAL A 113 -9.91 17.56 0.33
N ILE A 114 -9.89 17.79 1.65
CA ILE A 114 -11.09 17.79 2.51
C ILE A 114 -12.08 18.86 2.07
N THR A 115 -11.60 20.06 1.73
CA THR A 115 -12.44 21.19 1.33
C THR A 115 -12.88 21.16 -0.12
N ASP A 116 -12.38 20.22 -0.95
CA ASP A 116 -12.85 20.06 -2.34
C ASP A 116 -14.38 19.94 -2.37
N LYS A 117 -15.01 20.68 -3.30
CA LYS A 117 -16.47 20.76 -3.43
C LYS A 117 -17.14 19.40 -3.68
N ASN A 118 -16.40 18.46 -4.25
CA ASN A 118 -16.90 17.12 -4.57
C ASN A 118 -16.88 16.19 -3.34
N VAL A 119 -16.04 16.45 -2.35
CA VAL A 119 -15.95 15.64 -1.13
C VAL A 119 -17.10 15.99 -0.20
N THR A 120 -17.89 14.99 0.17
CA THR A 120 -19.10 15.14 0.98
C THR A 120 -19.10 14.29 2.24
N LEU A 121 -18.40 13.14 2.22
CA LEU A 121 -18.25 12.25 3.34
C LEU A 121 -16.78 11.90 3.55
N ILE A 122 -16.31 11.93 4.78
CA ILE A 122 -14.93 11.62 5.15
C ILE A 122 -14.94 10.50 6.19
N LEU A 123 -14.11 9.48 5.96
CA LEU A 123 -13.84 8.41 6.92
C LEU A 123 -12.34 8.37 7.22
N ASN A 124 -11.98 8.65 8.47
CA ASN A 124 -10.61 8.53 8.97
C ASN A 124 -10.46 7.24 9.78
N LEU A 125 -9.40 6.47 9.52
CA LEU A 125 -9.18 5.16 10.11
C LEU A 125 -8.08 5.22 11.16
N HIS A 126 -8.37 4.65 12.35
CA HIS A 126 -7.48 4.61 13.49
C HIS A 126 -7.46 3.24 14.17
N ASP A 127 -6.43 2.96 14.95
CA ASP A 127 -6.40 1.83 15.87
C ASP A 127 -6.31 2.36 17.31
N GLY A 128 -7.38 2.18 18.10
CA GLY A 128 -7.49 2.65 19.48
C GLY A 128 -7.08 1.62 20.54
N SER A 129 -6.71 2.08 21.72
CA SER A 129 -6.38 1.19 22.85
C SER A 129 -7.61 0.53 23.44
N GLY A 130 -7.51 -0.75 23.83
CA GLY A 130 -8.56 -1.49 24.50
C GLY A 130 -9.89 -1.54 23.73
N TYR A 131 -11.00 -1.59 24.44
CA TYR A 131 -12.35 -1.59 23.90
C TYR A 131 -13.18 -0.52 24.61
N TYR A 132 -13.72 0.42 23.87
CA TYR A 132 -14.61 1.42 24.41
C TYR A 132 -15.90 0.78 24.96
N ARG A 133 -16.30 1.21 26.15
CA ARG A 133 -17.56 0.87 26.78
C ARG A 133 -18.11 2.12 27.48
N ASP A 134 -19.40 2.30 27.47
CA ASP A 134 -20.06 3.46 28.14
C ASP A 134 -19.86 3.47 29.66
N LYS A 135 -19.54 2.30 30.23
CA LYS A 135 -19.27 2.14 31.69
C LYS A 135 -17.96 1.37 31.87
N PHE A 136 -17.36 1.56 33.05
CA PHE A 136 -16.17 0.81 33.41
C PHE A 136 -16.53 -0.66 33.64
N ILE A 137 -15.91 -1.55 32.88
CA ILE A 137 -16.01 -3.02 33.02
C ILE A 137 -14.66 -3.56 33.51
N SER A 138 -13.56 -3.14 32.88
CA SER A 138 -12.21 -3.57 33.22
C SER A 138 -11.19 -2.51 32.81
N LYS A 139 -9.89 -2.74 33.08
CA LYS A 139 -8.79 -1.90 32.63
C LYS A 139 -8.78 -1.73 31.11
N ASP A 140 -9.17 -2.76 30.36
CA ASP A 140 -9.17 -2.76 28.90
C ASP A 140 -10.55 -2.46 28.28
N GLU A 141 -11.60 -2.38 29.09
CA GLU A 141 -12.98 -2.12 28.69
C GLU A 141 -13.60 -1.03 29.55
N ASN A 142 -13.58 0.20 29.08
CA ASN A 142 -14.04 1.37 29.85
C ASN A 142 -14.21 2.60 28.94
N PRO A 143 -14.76 3.75 29.46
CA PRO A 143 -15.00 4.96 28.67
C PRO A 143 -13.74 5.67 28.16
N ASP A 144 -12.56 5.42 28.77
CA ASP A 144 -11.30 6.06 28.35
C ASP A 144 -10.65 5.33 27.16
N LYS A 145 -11.20 4.20 26.75
CA LYS A 145 -10.72 3.44 25.60
C LYS A 145 -11.33 3.97 24.30
N TRP A 146 -10.64 3.64 23.19
CA TRP A 146 -11.02 4.08 21.86
C TRP A 146 -11.27 2.92 20.89
N GLY A 147 -10.69 1.76 21.15
CA GLY A 147 -10.80 0.60 20.27
C GLY A 147 -12.24 0.12 20.09
N ASN A 148 -12.56 -0.36 18.91
CA ASN A 148 -13.84 -0.83 18.43
C ASN A 148 -14.97 0.20 18.60
N THR A 149 -14.73 1.39 18.02
CA THR A 149 -15.71 2.48 17.99
C THR A 149 -15.91 3.08 16.61
N CYS A 150 -17.16 3.48 16.34
CA CYS A 150 -17.49 4.48 15.31
C CYS A 150 -17.54 5.84 15.99
N ILE A 151 -16.67 6.77 15.62
CA ILE A 151 -16.54 8.05 16.30
C ILE A 151 -17.19 9.15 15.48
N ILE A 152 -17.91 10.03 16.16
CA ILE A 152 -18.49 11.27 15.66
C ILE A 152 -18.14 12.42 16.60
N ASP A 153 -18.01 13.63 16.07
CA ASP A 153 -17.76 14.83 16.85
C ASP A 153 -19.03 15.49 17.38
N GLN A 154 -20.19 15.16 16.79
CA GLN A 154 -21.53 15.65 17.15
C GLN A 154 -22.60 14.77 16.52
N SER A 155 -23.84 14.81 17.04
CA SER A 155 -24.92 13.93 16.56
C SER A 155 -25.44 14.31 15.17
N THR A 156 -25.50 15.61 14.85
CA THR A 156 -26.01 16.11 13.56
C THR A 156 -25.12 17.22 13.01
N LEU A 157 -25.11 17.37 11.68
CA LEU A 157 -24.45 18.47 10.97
C LEU A 157 -25.39 19.08 9.92
N PRO A 158 -26.29 20.00 10.34
CA PRO A 158 -27.25 20.61 9.43
C PRO A 158 -26.57 21.32 8.25
N GLY A 159 -27.12 21.16 7.06
CA GLY A 159 -26.56 21.73 5.81
C GLY A 159 -25.48 20.89 5.15
N SER A 160 -24.97 19.83 5.78
CA SER A 160 -24.10 18.87 5.13
C SER A 160 -24.90 17.89 4.27
N LYS A 161 -24.21 17.14 3.39
CA LYS A 161 -24.85 16.13 2.53
C LYS A 161 -25.43 14.96 3.34
N TYR A 162 -24.81 14.61 4.45
CA TYR A 162 -25.18 13.51 5.35
C TYR A 162 -25.33 14.05 6.76
N PRO A 163 -26.44 14.74 7.08
CA PRO A 163 -26.57 15.50 8.33
C PRO A 163 -26.71 14.64 9.59
N GLU A 164 -27.23 13.42 9.46
CA GLU A 164 -27.57 12.55 10.59
C GLU A 164 -26.37 11.66 11.01
N LEU A 165 -25.32 12.28 11.56
CA LEU A 165 -24.05 11.60 11.84
C LEU A 165 -24.22 10.42 12.81
N GLU A 166 -24.97 10.61 13.90
CA GLU A 166 -25.17 9.56 14.91
C GLU A 166 -25.98 8.37 14.36
N SER A 167 -27.01 8.63 13.57
CA SER A 167 -27.80 7.59 12.91
C SER A 167 -26.96 6.77 11.92
N ILE A 168 -26.10 7.43 11.14
CA ILE A 168 -25.18 6.78 10.20
C ILE A 168 -24.15 5.93 10.96
N ALA A 169 -23.49 6.49 11.97
CA ALA A 169 -22.51 5.77 12.79
C ALA A 169 -23.13 4.57 13.51
N SER A 170 -24.36 4.72 14.02
CA SER A 170 -25.11 3.63 14.66
C SER A 170 -25.42 2.51 13.69
N SER A 171 -25.83 2.82 12.46
CA SER A 171 -26.08 1.80 11.43
C SER A 171 -24.80 1.05 11.03
N VAL A 172 -23.67 1.74 10.94
CA VAL A 172 -22.36 1.11 10.66
C VAL A 172 -21.94 0.20 11.83
N LYS A 173 -22.07 0.67 13.06
CA LYS A 173 -21.85 -0.12 14.29
C LYS A 173 -22.70 -1.40 14.29
N ASP A 174 -23.98 -1.30 13.91
CA ASP A 174 -24.88 -2.47 13.89
C ASP A 174 -24.46 -3.51 12.85
N VAL A 175 -23.92 -3.06 11.70
CA VAL A 175 -23.34 -3.98 10.70
C VAL A 175 -22.04 -4.60 11.23
N LEU A 176 -21.13 -3.83 11.82
CA LEU A 176 -19.92 -4.35 12.45
C LEU A 176 -20.24 -5.42 13.48
N ASN A 177 -21.26 -5.19 14.32
CA ASN A 177 -21.69 -6.12 15.36
C ASN A 177 -22.34 -7.41 14.83
N LYS A 178 -22.76 -7.45 13.57
CA LYS A 178 -23.18 -8.69 12.88
C LYS A 178 -21.99 -9.49 12.33
N HIS A 179 -20.81 -8.90 12.26
CA HIS A 179 -19.59 -9.46 11.65
C HIS A 179 -18.46 -9.66 12.67
N LEU A 180 -18.79 -9.80 13.96
CA LEU A 180 -17.79 -9.96 15.01
C LEU A 180 -17.04 -11.28 14.88
N ILE A 181 -15.71 -11.22 15.03
CA ILE A 181 -14.82 -12.39 15.12
C ILE A 181 -14.99 -13.06 16.51
N ASP A 182 -15.19 -12.24 17.54
CA ASP A 182 -15.41 -12.64 18.92
C ASP A 182 -16.48 -11.72 19.54
N PRO A 183 -17.44 -12.22 20.32
CA PRO A 183 -18.47 -11.40 20.99
C PRO A 183 -17.91 -10.26 21.85
N LYS A 184 -16.69 -10.38 22.36
CA LYS A 184 -16.00 -9.32 23.13
C LYS A 184 -15.63 -8.12 22.28
N HIS A 185 -15.56 -8.27 20.96
CA HIS A 185 -15.18 -7.21 20.03
C HIS A 185 -16.32 -6.25 19.69
N GLN A 186 -17.36 -6.17 20.50
CA GLN A 186 -18.49 -5.27 20.25
C GLN A 186 -18.05 -3.85 19.95
N TYR A 187 -18.63 -3.28 18.90
CA TYR A 187 -18.48 -1.88 18.51
C TYR A 187 -19.54 -1.01 19.15
N HIS A 188 -19.17 0.21 19.48
CA HIS A 188 -20.05 1.25 20.03
C HIS A 188 -19.91 2.53 19.20
N VAL A 189 -20.89 3.43 19.31
CA VAL A 189 -20.71 4.82 18.83
C VAL A 189 -20.15 5.63 19.99
N LYS A 190 -19.06 6.38 19.71
CA LYS A 190 -18.51 7.35 20.66
C LYS A 190 -18.70 8.75 20.10
N ASN A 191 -19.62 9.51 20.68
CA ASN A 191 -19.77 10.92 20.40
C ASN A 191 -18.85 11.69 21.33
N THR A 192 -17.87 12.41 20.77
CA THR A 192 -16.89 13.17 21.56
C THR A 192 -17.42 14.52 22.01
N HIS A 193 -18.57 14.96 21.45
CA HIS A 193 -19.12 16.30 21.72
C HIS A 193 -18.06 17.40 21.64
N THR A 194 -17.22 17.33 20.61
CA THR A 194 -15.95 18.08 20.49
C THR A 194 -16.11 19.57 20.71
N ALA A 195 -17.16 20.19 20.18
CA ALA A 195 -17.44 21.61 20.36
C ALA A 195 -17.70 22.02 21.82
N MET A 196 -18.05 21.05 22.69
CA MET A 196 -18.45 21.31 24.07
C MET A 196 -17.29 21.25 25.07
N GLY A 197 -16.04 21.06 24.62
CA GLY A 197 -14.89 21.20 25.49
C GLY A 197 -13.75 20.20 25.38
N ASP A 198 -13.75 19.28 24.44
CA ASP A 198 -12.57 18.42 24.21
C ASP A 198 -11.50 19.17 23.42
N LYS A 199 -10.59 19.83 24.15
CA LYS A 199 -9.52 20.67 23.60
C LYS A 199 -8.59 19.92 22.62
N GLU A 200 -8.42 18.60 22.81
CA GLU A 200 -7.55 17.81 21.93
C GLU A 200 -8.30 17.41 20.65
N MET A 201 -9.59 17.07 20.74
CA MET A 201 -10.37 16.75 19.57
C MET A 201 -10.66 17.94 18.67
N LEU A 202 -10.71 19.17 19.22
CA LEU A 202 -10.78 20.42 18.42
C LEU A 202 -9.66 20.56 17.39
N LYS A 203 -8.52 19.86 17.58
CA LYS A 203 -7.36 19.89 16.71
C LYS A 203 -7.35 18.75 15.69
N SER A 204 -8.35 17.84 15.73
CA SER A 204 -8.40 16.64 14.90
C SER A 204 -8.80 16.91 13.45
N LEU A 205 -8.46 15.96 12.54
CA LEU A 205 -8.85 15.98 11.15
C LEU A 205 -10.39 15.92 11.00
N THR A 206 -11.06 15.06 11.77
CA THR A 206 -12.52 14.90 11.68
C THR A 206 -13.24 16.17 12.08
N TYR A 207 -12.83 16.80 13.19
CA TYR A 207 -13.43 18.05 13.61
C TYR A 207 -13.15 19.20 12.63
N TYR A 208 -11.95 19.28 12.06
CA TYR A 208 -11.67 20.23 10.99
C TYR A 208 -12.66 20.04 9.81
N ALA A 209 -12.90 18.79 9.40
CA ALA A 209 -13.85 18.50 8.34
C ALA A 209 -15.29 18.94 8.71
N ILE A 210 -15.71 18.71 9.95
CA ILE A 210 -17.01 19.20 10.49
C ILE A 210 -17.10 20.74 10.37
N THR A 211 -16.05 21.48 10.74
CA THR A 211 -16.04 22.96 10.61
C THR A 211 -16.11 23.44 9.16
N GLN A 212 -15.77 22.57 8.19
CA GLN A 212 -15.91 22.83 6.75
C GLN A 212 -17.25 22.30 6.18
N ASN A 213 -18.20 22.00 7.05
CA ASN A 213 -19.52 21.44 6.70
C ASN A 213 -19.43 20.12 5.91
N LYS A 214 -18.42 19.29 6.20
CA LYS A 214 -18.25 17.95 5.63
C LYS A 214 -18.66 16.90 6.66
N SER A 215 -19.51 15.94 6.27
CA SER A 215 -19.89 14.82 7.13
C SER A 215 -18.68 13.94 7.38
N ALA A 216 -18.18 13.90 8.61
CA ALA A 216 -16.94 13.24 8.97
C ALA A 216 -17.14 12.21 10.09
N PHE A 217 -16.44 11.07 9.93
CA PHE A 217 -16.47 9.93 10.82
C PHE A 217 -15.04 9.44 11.05
N ALA A 218 -14.78 8.86 12.22
CA ALA A 218 -13.63 7.99 12.38
C ALA A 218 -14.08 6.57 12.76
N ASN A 219 -13.29 5.58 12.37
CA ASN A 219 -13.48 4.20 12.79
C ASN A 219 -12.20 3.72 13.48
N GLU A 220 -12.35 3.20 14.69
CA GLU A 220 -11.27 2.69 15.52
C GLU A 220 -11.36 1.17 15.63
N ALA A 221 -10.30 0.46 15.27
CA ALA A 221 -10.16 -0.95 15.65
C ALA A 221 -9.26 -1.09 16.88
N SER A 222 -9.50 -2.10 17.72
CA SER A 222 -8.72 -2.25 18.95
C SER A 222 -7.28 -2.65 18.69
N LYS A 223 -6.29 -1.96 19.31
CA LYS A 223 -4.86 -2.35 19.30
C LYS A 223 -4.61 -3.71 19.99
N ASN A 224 -5.58 -4.25 20.73
CA ASN A 224 -5.50 -5.59 21.32
C ASN A 224 -5.64 -6.71 20.26
N LEU A 225 -6.08 -6.36 19.05
CA LEU A 225 -6.23 -7.27 17.91
C LEU A 225 -4.96 -7.29 17.07
N ASN A 226 -4.71 -8.38 16.33
CA ASN A 226 -3.65 -8.42 15.34
C ASN A 226 -3.98 -7.55 14.11
N ALA A 227 -3.00 -7.29 13.25
CA ALA A 227 -3.17 -6.36 12.13
C ALA A 227 -4.25 -6.81 11.14
N GLU A 228 -4.35 -8.11 10.83
CA GLU A 228 -5.34 -8.64 9.91
C GLU A 228 -6.77 -8.56 10.46
N GLN A 229 -6.97 -8.72 11.77
CA GLN A 229 -8.27 -8.56 12.43
C GLN A 229 -8.70 -7.09 12.43
N ARG A 230 -7.78 -6.17 12.76
CA ARG A 230 -8.04 -4.71 12.67
C ARG A 230 -8.40 -4.29 11.25
N THR A 231 -7.61 -4.74 10.27
CA THR A 231 -7.86 -4.47 8.85
C THR A 231 -9.23 -5.00 8.42
N TYR A 232 -9.61 -6.20 8.87
CA TYR A 232 -10.92 -6.78 8.59
C TYR A 232 -12.07 -5.89 9.09
N TYR A 233 -12.02 -5.46 10.35
CA TYR A 233 -13.06 -4.59 10.90
C TYR A 233 -13.12 -3.23 10.18
N HIS A 234 -11.98 -2.65 9.83
CA HIS A 234 -11.97 -1.45 9.02
C HIS A 234 -12.61 -1.66 7.65
N LEU A 235 -12.34 -2.78 6.98
CA LEU A 235 -12.96 -3.07 5.68
C LEU A 235 -14.47 -3.23 5.80
N VAL A 236 -14.99 -3.89 6.86
CA VAL A 236 -16.45 -3.98 7.12
C VAL A 236 -17.04 -2.58 7.27
N ALA A 237 -16.41 -1.71 8.08
CA ALA A 237 -16.86 -0.33 8.25
C ALA A 237 -16.82 0.47 6.93
N ILE A 238 -15.71 0.39 6.19
CA ILE A 238 -15.52 1.09 4.91
C ILE A 238 -16.63 0.70 3.91
N GLU A 239 -16.91 -0.60 3.77
CA GLU A 239 -17.95 -1.09 2.86
C GLU A 239 -19.33 -0.52 3.22
N GLU A 240 -19.65 -0.41 4.50
CA GLU A 240 -20.93 0.16 4.92
C GLU A 240 -20.99 1.67 4.72
N TYR A 241 -19.92 2.42 5.02
CA TYR A 241 -19.86 3.86 4.70
C TYR A 241 -19.93 4.11 3.19
N MET A 242 -19.29 3.28 2.35
CA MET A 242 -19.43 3.36 0.91
C MET A 242 -20.88 3.16 0.45
N LYS A 243 -21.60 2.18 1.01
CA LYS A 243 -23.04 1.98 0.72
C LYS A 243 -23.88 3.20 1.12
N LYS A 244 -23.63 3.79 2.30
CA LYS A 244 -24.30 5.05 2.73
C LYS A 244 -24.02 6.20 1.78
N ALA A 245 -22.82 6.27 1.21
CA ALA A 245 -22.45 7.26 0.19
C ALA A 245 -23.00 6.92 -1.22
N GLY A 246 -23.73 5.82 -1.40
CA GLY A 246 -24.25 5.38 -2.69
C GLY A 246 -23.18 4.81 -3.63
N ILE A 247 -22.06 4.34 -3.08
CA ILE A 247 -20.95 3.75 -3.82
C ILE A 247 -21.13 2.24 -3.90
N SER A 248 -21.08 1.70 -5.13
CA SER A 248 -21.08 0.26 -5.39
C SER A 248 -19.68 -0.19 -5.81
N PHE A 249 -19.31 -1.40 -5.40
CA PHE A 249 -17.97 -1.93 -5.62
C PHE A 249 -17.98 -3.46 -5.78
N THR A 250 -16.86 -3.99 -6.29
CA THR A 250 -16.53 -5.41 -6.25
C THR A 250 -15.13 -5.58 -5.67
N ARG A 251 -14.86 -6.73 -5.08
CA ARG A 251 -13.53 -7.15 -4.61
C ARG A 251 -13.25 -8.60 -5.00
N PRO A 252 -11.97 -9.00 -5.20
CA PRO A 252 -11.60 -10.33 -5.70
C PRO A 252 -11.51 -11.40 -4.60
N PHE A 253 -12.03 -11.14 -3.40
CA PHE A 253 -11.98 -12.05 -2.25
C PHE A 253 -13.21 -11.93 -1.37
N GLU A 254 -13.53 -12.96 -0.59
CA GLU A 254 -14.53 -12.89 0.47
C GLU A 254 -14.00 -12.09 1.66
N LEU A 255 -14.87 -11.29 2.32
CA LEU A 255 -14.47 -10.48 3.46
C LEU A 255 -14.49 -11.32 4.74
N ASP A 256 -13.37 -11.96 5.00
CA ASP A 256 -13.04 -12.68 6.22
C ASP A 256 -11.56 -12.44 6.60
N VAL A 257 -11.19 -12.74 7.84
CA VAL A 257 -9.82 -12.48 8.36
C VAL A 257 -8.75 -13.21 7.57
N LYS A 258 -9.02 -14.45 7.12
CA LYS A 258 -8.07 -15.27 6.38
C LYS A 258 -7.79 -14.69 4.99
N SER A 259 -8.84 -14.23 4.33
CA SER A 259 -8.74 -13.60 3.00
C SER A 259 -8.09 -12.22 3.09
N VAL A 260 -8.39 -11.44 4.13
CA VAL A 260 -7.71 -10.17 4.42
C VAL A 260 -6.22 -10.41 4.67
N LYS A 261 -5.83 -11.42 5.45
CA LYS A 261 -4.42 -11.80 5.62
C LYS A 261 -3.74 -12.09 4.28
N LYS A 262 -4.39 -12.87 3.40
CA LYS A 262 -3.87 -13.16 2.06
C LYS A 262 -3.73 -11.89 1.21
N ALA A 263 -4.67 -10.93 1.31
CA ALA A 263 -4.60 -9.67 0.61
C ALA A 263 -3.43 -8.79 1.09
N ILE A 264 -3.15 -8.79 2.41
CA ILE A 264 -1.98 -8.11 3.00
C ILE A 264 -0.67 -8.77 2.55
N GLU A 265 -0.64 -10.10 2.47
CA GLU A 265 0.56 -10.90 2.16
C GLU A 265 0.72 -11.22 0.66
N LYS A 266 -0.12 -10.64 -0.19
CA LYS A 266 -0.02 -10.87 -1.63
C LYS A 266 1.33 -10.42 -2.19
N GLU A 267 1.71 -11.03 -3.32
CA GLU A 267 2.90 -10.60 -4.05
C GLU A 267 2.74 -9.15 -4.52
N ILE A 268 3.74 -8.31 -4.24
CA ILE A 268 3.80 -6.93 -4.67
C ILE A 268 4.99 -6.77 -5.62
N ARG A 269 4.76 -6.11 -6.75
CA ARG A 269 5.80 -5.76 -7.72
C ARG A 269 6.45 -4.44 -7.32
N LEU A 270 7.79 -4.44 -7.24
CA LEU A 270 8.63 -3.25 -7.12
C LEU A 270 9.46 -3.12 -8.40
N GLU A 271 9.19 -2.11 -9.20
CA GLU A 271 9.96 -1.78 -10.39
C GLU A 271 11.03 -0.74 -10.05
N LEU A 272 12.25 -0.93 -10.53
CA LEU A 272 13.41 -0.07 -10.27
C LEU A 272 13.99 0.44 -11.60
N PHE A 273 14.19 1.76 -11.67
CA PHE A 273 14.82 2.46 -12.80
C PHE A 273 14.16 2.24 -14.16
N ASP A 274 12.87 1.86 -14.19
CA ASP A 274 12.14 1.44 -15.41
C ASP A 274 12.86 0.32 -16.20
N SER A 275 13.71 -0.46 -15.53
CA SER A 275 14.61 -1.42 -16.16
C SER A 275 14.45 -2.85 -15.67
N TYR A 276 13.94 -3.04 -14.45
CA TYR A 276 13.69 -4.37 -13.91
C TYR A 276 12.71 -4.32 -12.74
N ALA A 277 12.20 -5.47 -12.32
CA ALA A 277 11.31 -5.57 -11.18
C ALA A 277 11.70 -6.68 -10.22
N LEU A 278 11.41 -6.47 -8.95
CA LEU A 278 11.46 -7.47 -7.88
C LEU A 278 10.04 -7.85 -7.45
N SER A 279 9.85 -9.12 -7.14
CA SER A 279 8.66 -9.64 -6.46
C SER A 279 8.89 -9.58 -4.95
N LEU A 280 8.11 -8.76 -4.24
CA LEU A 280 8.28 -8.54 -2.80
C LEU A 280 7.59 -9.63 -1.97
N LYS A 281 7.79 -10.89 -2.31
CA LYS A 281 7.26 -12.03 -1.57
C LYS A 281 8.37 -12.93 -1.10
N ASN A 282 8.40 -13.24 0.19
CA ASN A 282 9.35 -14.17 0.80
C ASN A 282 10.83 -13.87 0.52
N LEU A 283 11.19 -12.60 0.36
CA LEU A 283 12.55 -12.18 0.08
C LEU A 283 13.50 -12.46 1.26
N LYS A 284 14.77 -12.68 0.94
CA LYS A 284 15.84 -12.69 1.95
C LYS A 284 15.92 -11.33 2.63
N PRO A 285 16.37 -11.27 3.90
CA PRO A 285 16.56 -10.00 4.61
C PRO A 285 17.48 -9.01 3.90
N VAL A 286 18.46 -9.55 3.15
CA VAL A 286 19.41 -8.77 2.35
C VAL A 286 19.58 -9.40 0.97
N ILE A 287 19.49 -8.59 -0.07
CA ILE A 287 19.82 -8.96 -1.46
C ILE A 287 21.06 -8.13 -1.87
N SER A 288 22.14 -8.80 -2.18
CA SER A 288 23.41 -8.15 -2.57
C SER A 288 23.56 -8.04 -4.07
N PHE A 289 24.43 -7.11 -4.50
CA PHE A 289 24.77 -6.88 -5.92
C PHE A 289 23.57 -6.53 -6.79
N VAL A 290 22.63 -5.71 -6.23
CA VAL A 290 21.46 -5.28 -7.00
C VAL A 290 21.88 -4.13 -7.93
N PRO A 291 21.54 -4.17 -9.23
CA PRO A 291 21.92 -3.10 -10.17
C PRO A 291 21.27 -1.76 -9.81
N PHE A 292 22.07 -0.73 -9.61
CA PHE A 292 21.65 0.63 -9.30
C PHE A 292 22.34 1.65 -10.22
N LYS A 293 21.69 2.76 -10.51
CA LYS A 293 22.31 3.94 -11.09
C LYS A 293 22.97 4.79 -10.00
N LYS A 294 24.16 5.32 -10.26
CA LYS A 294 24.86 6.17 -9.28
C LYS A 294 24.13 7.51 -9.14
N GLY A 295 23.87 7.92 -7.90
CA GLY A 295 23.29 9.24 -7.59
C GLY A 295 21.78 9.37 -7.87
N GLU A 296 21.11 8.31 -8.37
CA GLU A 296 19.68 8.31 -8.69
C GLU A 296 18.97 7.20 -7.92
N LEU A 297 17.74 7.46 -7.49
CA LEU A 297 16.81 6.44 -7.01
C LEU A 297 15.46 6.68 -7.70
N SER A 298 15.03 5.72 -8.51
CA SER A 298 13.73 5.74 -9.17
C SER A 298 13.06 4.39 -9.00
N TYR A 299 11.82 4.40 -8.49
CA TYR A 299 11.05 3.17 -8.33
C TYR A 299 9.55 3.42 -8.51
N LYS A 300 8.82 2.35 -8.85
CA LYS A 300 7.37 2.33 -8.97
C LYS A 300 6.81 1.06 -8.30
N SER A 301 5.67 1.18 -7.67
CA SER A 301 4.90 0.04 -7.16
C SER A 301 3.41 0.31 -7.30
N PRO A 302 2.59 -0.71 -7.62
CA PRO A 302 1.14 -0.57 -7.60
C PRO A 302 0.57 -0.42 -6.19
N ASN A 303 1.36 -0.71 -5.15
CA ASN A 303 0.93 -0.57 -3.76
C ASN A 303 1.52 0.71 -3.14
N PRO A 304 0.67 1.65 -2.68
CA PRO A 304 1.08 2.97 -2.16
C PRO A 304 1.84 2.90 -0.83
N LEU A 305 1.87 1.75 -0.16
CA LEU A 305 2.62 1.56 1.08
C LEU A 305 4.07 1.09 0.86
N ILE A 306 4.50 0.92 -0.41
CA ILE A 306 5.89 0.57 -0.70
C ILE A 306 6.76 1.82 -0.69
N ALA A 307 7.85 1.75 0.07
CA ALA A 307 8.92 2.74 0.06
C ALA A 307 10.28 2.09 -0.13
N VAL A 308 11.15 2.76 -0.90
CA VAL A 308 12.57 2.42 -1.01
C VAL A 308 13.35 3.61 -0.44
N ILE A 309 14.09 3.38 0.64
CA ILE A 309 14.72 4.44 1.42
C ILE A 309 16.22 4.18 1.47
N LYS A 310 17.02 5.19 1.13
CA LYS A 310 18.47 5.12 1.30
C LYS A 310 18.81 5.04 2.79
N ASP A 311 19.64 4.07 3.14
CA ASP A 311 20.08 3.82 4.52
C ASP A 311 21.57 3.47 4.48
N ASN A 312 22.43 4.49 4.70
CA ASN A 312 23.88 4.44 4.48
C ASN A 312 24.22 3.95 3.06
N ASP A 313 24.94 2.85 2.93
CA ASP A 313 25.38 2.25 1.67
C ASP A 313 24.37 1.24 1.09
N THR A 314 23.16 1.20 1.64
CA THR A 314 22.10 0.26 1.24
C THR A 314 20.78 0.97 1.01
N TYR A 315 19.79 0.24 0.49
CA TYR A 315 18.43 0.72 0.33
C TYR A 315 17.47 -0.23 1.06
N LYS A 316 16.72 0.30 2.01
CA LYS A 316 15.68 -0.43 2.74
C LYS A 316 14.39 -0.41 1.93
N VAL A 317 13.82 -1.59 1.65
CA VAL A 317 12.48 -1.73 1.08
C VAL A 317 11.49 -1.94 2.21
N GLN A 318 10.49 -1.07 2.31
CA GLN A 318 9.42 -1.11 3.31
C GLN A 318 8.07 -1.40 2.63
N TYR A 319 7.21 -2.11 3.34
CA TYR A 319 5.78 -2.22 3.06
C TYR A 319 5.01 -1.74 4.28
N GLY A 320 4.49 -0.52 4.21
CA GLY A 320 3.98 0.18 5.37
C GLY A 320 5.05 0.23 6.46
N ASN A 321 4.69 -0.21 7.66
CA ASN A 321 5.59 -0.26 8.80
C ASN A 321 6.45 -1.54 8.87
N ARG A 322 6.45 -2.40 7.83
CA ARG A 322 7.22 -3.67 7.80
C ARG A 322 8.44 -3.55 6.91
N SER A 323 9.61 -3.93 7.41
CA SER A 323 10.80 -4.09 6.57
C SER A 323 10.69 -5.37 5.75
N VAL A 324 10.80 -5.26 4.42
CA VAL A 324 10.70 -6.38 3.47
C VAL A 324 12.08 -6.96 3.20
N THR A 325 13.01 -6.13 2.77
CA THR A 325 14.39 -6.51 2.46
C THR A 325 15.29 -5.28 2.46
N ARG A 326 16.59 -5.51 2.45
CA ARG A 326 17.62 -4.50 2.25
C ARG A 326 18.39 -4.81 0.97
N LEU A 327 18.47 -3.84 0.06
CA LEU A 327 19.21 -3.96 -1.19
C LEU A 327 20.62 -3.38 -1.02
N LYS A 328 21.66 -4.20 -1.26
CA LYS A 328 23.04 -3.74 -1.38
C LYS A 328 23.30 -3.43 -2.85
N PRO A 329 23.55 -2.16 -3.22
CA PRO A 329 23.69 -1.78 -4.61
C PRO A 329 25.02 -2.23 -5.21
N GLN A 330 24.98 -2.51 -6.50
CA GLN A 330 26.12 -2.50 -7.40
C GLN A 330 25.83 -1.48 -8.51
N TYR A 331 26.72 -0.52 -8.68
CA TYR A 331 26.45 0.63 -9.58
C TYR A 331 26.93 0.34 -10.99
N PHE A 332 26.03 0.61 -11.94
CA PHE A 332 26.25 0.46 -13.38
C PHE A 332 25.81 1.71 -14.16
N GLU A 333 26.36 1.89 -15.35
CA GLU A 333 25.69 2.64 -16.42
C GLU A 333 24.56 1.77 -16.97
N PHE A 334 23.40 2.40 -17.30
CA PHE A 334 22.24 1.68 -17.82
C PHE A 334 22.07 1.96 -19.32
N ALA A 335 21.84 0.90 -20.09
CA ALA A 335 21.35 0.98 -21.46
C ALA A 335 19.81 1.01 -21.47
N LYS A 336 19.20 1.15 -22.64
CA LYS A 336 17.77 0.95 -22.83
C LYS A 336 17.41 -0.49 -22.43
N PRO A 337 16.40 -0.71 -21.59
CA PRO A 337 15.94 -2.05 -21.21
C PRO A 337 15.52 -2.88 -22.43
N LEU A 338 15.75 -4.19 -22.36
CA LEU A 338 15.39 -5.11 -23.44
C LEU A 338 13.86 -5.30 -23.49
N ASP A 339 13.28 -4.99 -24.65
CA ASP A 339 11.86 -5.15 -24.92
C ASP A 339 11.51 -6.59 -25.37
N LYS A 340 12.52 -7.37 -25.79
CA LYS A 340 12.35 -8.74 -26.28
C LYS A 340 13.51 -9.64 -25.83
N ILE A 341 13.20 -10.62 -25.01
CA ILE A 341 14.12 -11.65 -24.51
C ILE A 341 13.50 -12.99 -24.85
N SER A 342 14.09 -13.72 -25.78
CA SER A 342 13.63 -15.06 -26.16
C SER A 342 14.30 -16.11 -25.29
N LEU A 343 13.53 -17.08 -24.79
CA LEU A 343 14.02 -18.16 -23.95
C LEU A 343 13.22 -19.45 -24.18
N LEU A 344 13.82 -20.55 -23.77
CA LEU A 344 13.14 -21.83 -23.58
C LEU A 344 12.98 -22.07 -22.08
N SER A 345 11.78 -22.41 -21.63
CA SER A 345 11.52 -22.88 -20.26
C SER A 345 10.82 -24.22 -20.33
N ASP A 346 11.46 -25.24 -19.77
CA ASP A 346 10.95 -26.64 -19.85
C ASP A 346 10.65 -27.08 -21.30
N GLY A 347 11.50 -26.63 -22.25
CA GLY A 347 11.35 -26.91 -23.68
C GLY A 347 10.35 -26.02 -24.43
N ASN A 348 9.60 -25.16 -23.75
CA ASN A 348 8.63 -24.27 -24.38
C ASN A 348 9.24 -22.88 -24.66
N GLU A 349 9.04 -22.37 -25.87
CA GLU A 349 9.47 -21.03 -26.21
C GLU A 349 8.63 -19.97 -25.51
N GLN A 350 9.32 -18.94 -24.99
CA GLN A 350 8.71 -17.76 -24.40
C GLN A 350 9.44 -16.51 -24.86
N VAL A 351 8.71 -15.41 -24.94
CA VAL A 351 9.27 -14.08 -25.21
C VAL A 351 8.86 -13.17 -24.08
N LEU A 352 9.85 -12.60 -23.38
CA LEU A 352 9.68 -11.74 -22.22
C LEU A 352 10.32 -10.38 -22.51
N LYS A 353 10.12 -9.45 -21.59
CA LYS A 353 10.82 -8.15 -21.54
C LYS A 353 11.48 -7.96 -20.18
N SER A 354 12.38 -7.02 -20.10
CA SER A 354 13.00 -6.64 -18.82
C SER A 354 11.94 -6.34 -17.75
N GLY A 355 12.15 -6.89 -16.55
CA GLY A 355 11.21 -6.81 -15.43
C GLY A 355 10.18 -7.92 -15.38
N ASP A 356 10.13 -8.84 -16.33
CA ASP A 356 9.22 -9.98 -16.28
C ASP A 356 9.78 -11.09 -15.37
N LYS A 357 8.87 -11.97 -14.93
CA LYS A 357 9.16 -13.20 -14.18
C LYS A 357 8.56 -14.40 -14.92
N PHE A 358 9.30 -15.50 -14.99
CA PHE A 358 8.82 -16.75 -15.59
C PHE A 358 9.02 -17.94 -14.65
N SER A 359 8.18 -18.95 -14.83
CA SER A 359 8.23 -20.17 -14.02
C SER A 359 9.02 -21.28 -14.72
N VAL A 360 9.79 -22.02 -13.94
CA VAL A 360 10.63 -23.14 -14.39
C VAL A 360 10.30 -24.38 -13.54
N LYS A 361 10.10 -25.54 -14.18
CA LYS A 361 9.96 -26.83 -13.49
C LYS A 361 11.27 -27.62 -13.48
N LYS A 362 11.96 -27.67 -14.62
CA LYS A 362 13.20 -28.44 -14.80
C LYS A 362 14.37 -27.52 -15.12
N SER A 363 14.33 -26.87 -16.26
CA SER A 363 15.43 -26.06 -16.77
C SER A 363 14.96 -24.92 -17.65
N PHE A 364 15.83 -23.95 -17.88
CA PHE A 364 15.64 -22.90 -18.86
C PHE A 364 16.92 -22.60 -19.63
N LYS A 365 16.76 -21.97 -20.80
CA LYS A 365 17.84 -21.50 -21.65
C LYS A 365 17.48 -20.13 -22.23
N ILE A 366 18.36 -19.16 -22.09
CA ILE A 366 18.22 -17.85 -22.74
C ILE A 366 18.82 -17.92 -24.14
N LYS A 367 18.06 -17.54 -25.16
CA LYS A 367 18.58 -17.50 -26.54
C LYS A 367 19.58 -16.31 -26.67
N ALA A 368 20.64 -16.53 -27.44
CA ALA A 368 21.65 -15.51 -27.68
C ALA A 368 21.04 -14.22 -28.28
N LEU A 369 21.52 -13.10 -27.82
CA LEU A 369 21.10 -11.75 -28.24
C LEU A 369 22.30 -10.99 -28.76
N LYS A 370 22.14 -10.28 -29.89
CA LYS A 370 23.24 -9.53 -30.53
C LYS A 370 23.78 -8.43 -29.59
N ASN A 371 25.08 -8.47 -29.32
CA ASN A 371 25.80 -7.52 -28.45
C ASN A 371 25.28 -7.47 -27.01
N VAL A 372 24.67 -8.55 -26.52
CA VAL A 372 24.16 -8.66 -25.14
C VAL A 372 24.76 -9.90 -24.51
N ARG A 373 25.41 -9.73 -23.38
CA ARG A 373 25.87 -10.79 -22.49
C ARG A 373 24.78 -11.13 -21.47
N VAL A 374 24.54 -12.40 -21.28
CA VAL A 374 23.63 -12.94 -20.26
C VAL A 374 24.44 -13.36 -19.04
N ASN A 375 23.97 -13.02 -17.87
CA ASN A 375 24.56 -13.43 -16.59
C ASN A 375 23.46 -13.95 -15.65
N VAL A 376 23.48 -15.25 -15.33
CA VAL A 376 22.52 -15.90 -14.42
C VAL A 376 23.14 -15.93 -13.03
N ILE A 377 22.64 -15.11 -12.14
CA ILE A 377 23.23 -14.90 -10.82
C ILE A 377 23.11 -16.17 -9.97
N GLY A 378 24.27 -16.76 -9.69
CA GLY A 378 24.37 -18.03 -8.95
C GLY A 378 24.72 -19.24 -9.83
N TYR A 379 24.76 -19.08 -11.14
CA TYR A 379 25.26 -20.12 -12.04
C TYR A 379 26.79 -20.07 -12.10
N GLY A 380 27.43 -21.22 -11.87
CA GLY A 380 28.88 -21.32 -11.84
C GLY A 380 29.39 -21.91 -13.17
N THR A 381 29.82 -21.05 -14.10
CA THR A 381 30.43 -21.47 -15.36
C THR A 381 31.76 -20.74 -15.60
N LYS A 382 32.58 -21.28 -16.51
CA LYS A 382 33.79 -20.60 -17.02
C LYS A 382 33.46 -19.62 -18.16
N SER A 383 32.24 -19.67 -18.69
CA SER A 383 31.80 -18.77 -19.77
C SER A 383 31.52 -17.38 -19.24
N VAL A 384 31.94 -16.38 -19.98
CA VAL A 384 31.63 -14.96 -19.70
C VAL A 384 30.17 -14.66 -20.07
N ASP A 385 29.65 -15.29 -21.12
CA ASP A 385 28.26 -15.19 -21.59
C ASP A 385 27.57 -16.54 -21.36
N GLU A 386 26.46 -16.52 -20.65
CA GLU A 386 25.67 -17.68 -20.26
C GLU A 386 24.43 -17.90 -21.16
N SER A 387 24.35 -17.19 -22.29
CA SER A 387 23.36 -17.50 -23.33
C SER A 387 23.57 -18.90 -23.92
N GLU A 388 22.51 -19.52 -24.44
CA GLU A 388 22.45 -20.85 -25.01
C GLU A 388 22.83 -22.02 -24.05
N GLN A 389 23.06 -21.72 -22.76
CA GLN A 389 23.32 -22.76 -21.76
C GLN A 389 22.01 -23.26 -21.14
N GLU A 390 21.91 -24.58 -20.95
CA GLU A 390 20.81 -25.22 -20.24
C GLU A 390 21.06 -25.09 -18.74
N ILE A 391 20.18 -24.39 -18.05
CA ILE A 391 20.32 -24.07 -16.62
C ILE A 391 19.21 -24.74 -15.83
N ASP A 392 19.56 -25.70 -14.99
CA ASP A 392 18.66 -26.34 -14.04
C ASP A 392 18.87 -25.81 -12.62
N LYS A 393 17.95 -26.17 -11.71
CA LYS A 393 18.00 -25.70 -10.32
C LYS A 393 19.26 -26.15 -9.57
N ASN A 394 19.80 -27.35 -9.88
CA ASN A 394 20.93 -27.91 -9.16
C ASN A 394 22.26 -27.26 -9.58
N SER A 395 22.29 -26.67 -10.79
CA SER A 395 23.43 -25.90 -11.27
C SER A 395 23.54 -24.50 -10.64
N LEU A 396 22.54 -24.09 -9.83
CA LEU A 396 22.45 -22.78 -9.22
C LEU A 396 22.79 -22.82 -7.72
N ASN A 397 23.69 -21.94 -7.29
CA ASN A 397 24.00 -21.80 -5.89
C ASN A 397 22.88 -21.07 -5.14
N LYS A 398 22.23 -21.75 -4.21
CA LYS A 398 21.10 -21.25 -3.41
C LYS A 398 21.41 -19.98 -2.66
N SER A 399 22.68 -19.68 -2.33
CA SER A 399 23.05 -18.44 -1.64
C SER A 399 22.70 -17.18 -2.46
N TYR A 400 22.67 -17.29 -3.78
CA TYR A 400 22.38 -16.17 -4.69
C TYR A 400 20.89 -16.01 -5.05
N SER A 401 20.01 -16.93 -4.61
CA SER A 401 18.57 -16.68 -4.77
C SER A 401 18.14 -15.42 -4.02
N ILE A 402 17.13 -14.72 -4.51
CA ILE A 402 16.61 -13.53 -3.84
C ILE A 402 15.57 -13.86 -2.76
N ASP A 403 14.97 -15.04 -2.81
CA ASP A 403 13.98 -15.53 -1.85
C ASP A 403 14.59 -16.49 -0.81
N LYS A 404 13.87 -16.69 0.30
CA LYS A 404 14.30 -17.57 1.41
C LYS A 404 14.30 -19.05 1.03
N ASP A 405 13.44 -19.45 0.10
CA ASP A 405 13.28 -20.86 -0.30
C ASP A 405 14.32 -21.31 -1.32
N GLY A 406 15.09 -20.38 -1.91
CA GLY A 406 16.09 -20.69 -2.91
C GLY A 406 15.48 -21.08 -4.26
N LYS A 407 14.43 -20.38 -4.64
CA LYS A 407 13.65 -20.66 -5.86
C LYS A 407 13.73 -19.57 -6.91
N ILE A 408 14.02 -18.31 -6.52
CA ILE A 408 13.97 -17.16 -7.44
C ILE A 408 15.39 -16.65 -7.68
N TYR A 409 15.80 -16.67 -8.95
CA TYR A 409 17.12 -16.25 -9.39
C TYR A 409 17.03 -15.11 -10.40
N ARG A 410 18.02 -14.23 -10.40
CA ARG A 410 18.15 -13.13 -11.34
C ARG A 410 18.87 -13.58 -12.59
N VAL A 411 18.32 -13.18 -13.76
CA VAL A 411 18.96 -13.27 -15.07
C VAL A 411 19.19 -11.86 -15.55
N GLU A 412 20.44 -11.42 -15.58
CA GLU A 412 20.84 -10.05 -15.87
C GLU A 412 21.40 -9.96 -17.28
N PHE A 413 21.13 -8.83 -17.93
CA PHE A 413 21.53 -8.57 -19.31
C PHE A 413 22.44 -7.35 -19.37
N TYR A 414 23.58 -7.49 -20.07
CA TYR A 414 24.56 -6.44 -20.23
C TYR A 414 24.82 -6.20 -21.72
N LYS A 415 24.57 -4.99 -22.18
CA LYS A 415 24.73 -4.61 -23.59
C LYS A 415 26.08 -3.93 -23.80
N SER A 416 26.84 -4.38 -24.79
CA SER A 416 28.07 -3.71 -25.19
C SER A 416 27.75 -2.52 -26.09
N GLU A 417 28.11 -1.31 -25.66
CA GLU A 417 27.97 -0.06 -26.41
C GLU A 417 29.29 0.72 -26.34
N ASN A 418 29.90 0.99 -27.50
CA ASN A 418 31.17 1.69 -27.59
C ASN A 418 32.30 1.08 -26.75
N GLY A 419 32.38 -0.25 -26.71
CA GLY A 419 33.38 -0.99 -25.95
C GLY A 419 33.15 -1.04 -24.41
N LYS A 420 32.03 -0.50 -23.93
CA LYS A 420 31.64 -0.57 -22.51
C LYS A 420 30.39 -1.40 -22.32
N GLU A 421 30.39 -2.22 -21.27
CA GLU A 421 29.18 -2.94 -20.86
C GLU A 421 28.28 -2.04 -20.02
N LYS A 422 26.98 -2.01 -20.38
CA LYS A 422 25.94 -1.30 -19.65
C LYS A 422 24.83 -2.28 -19.25
N PHE A 423 24.29 -2.11 -18.09
CA PHE A 423 23.15 -2.91 -17.63
C PHE A 423 21.91 -2.62 -18.51
N ALA A 424 21.35 -3.67 -19.13
CA ALA A 424 20.23 -3.58 -20.08
C ALA A 424 18.94 -4.25 -19.56
N GLY A 425 18.89 -4.54 -18.26
CA GLY A 425 17.71 -5.09 -17.61
C GLY A 425 17.91 -6.46 -16.99
N MET A 426 16.85 -6.97 -16.40
CA MET A 426 16.84 -8.24 -15.66
C MET A 426 15.46 -8.87 -15.74
N ILE A 427 15.42 -10.20 -15.78
CA ILE A 427 14.20 -11.00 -15.55
C ILE A 427 14.43 -11.93 -14.36
N LEU A 428 13.35 -12.50 -13.81
CA LEU A 428 13.39 -13.43 -12.69
C LEU A 428 12.97 -14.83 -13.13
N ALA A 429 13.82 -15.83 -12.87
CA ALA A 429 13.50 -17.25 -13.05
C ALA A 429 13.01 -17.83 -11.70
N GLU A 430 11.76 -18.34 -11.65
CA GLU A 430 11.16 -18.93 -10.44
C GLU A 430 10.99 -20.43 -10.61
N PHE A 431 11.78 -21.22 -9.89
CA PHE A 431 11.67 -22.68 -9.84
C PHE A 431 10.53 -23.12 -8.92
N ARG A 432 9.66 -23.97 -9.44
CA ARG A 432 8.48 -24.52 -8.71
C ARG A 432 8.81 -25.77 -7.92
#